data_b78f7ca82d7e3689fd696f4d4d859c19
#
_entry.id   b78f7ca82d7e3689fd696f4d4d859c19
#
_cell.length_a   1.000
_cell.length_b   1.000
_cell.length_c   1.000
_cell.angle_alpha   90.00
_cell.angle_beta   90.00
_cell.angle_gamma   90.00
#
_symmetry.space_group_name_H-M   'P 1'
#
loop_
_entity.id
_entity.type
_entity.pdbx_description
1 polymer ?
#
loop_
_entity_poly.entity_id
_entity_poly.type
_entity_poly.pdbx_seq_one_letter_code
_entity_poly.pdbx_strand_id
1 'polypeptide(L)'
;MKIDLNVDKKKLKTLAVIGAGAAIAGAAGANLIARTIANKVSDRFYNILSKDLYDENLWELVSSTMRMTPQIAVETNLRANEPKLLERHMGSPSKFPSLDSLKFNIAQLHTMPTDTLTEIDTQVTIGKMAVKPFTIKMPIMIAPMAYGVALSKEVKIALARGAKMAGIAANSGAGPFLPEERKEAGILIYQYNRGNWGKTPEILRNCDAVEIQFGQGAYAGVGHIVKGQLIDRQLRKDFGISKGEDIVAHSRQPEVQSPEDLPVLVEKLRNITGGVPIGAKIGAGKYLEKDLEYLCTSGVDFISIDGAEGASKGSPPILQDDFGVPTVFAIHRAAQWIRNNGYADQVSLIASGKIRTPGEILKAKALGADACYIGSIALFAVSHPQLNKALPFEPPTTLVWYKAHYSSDFNIQKGAESLNNFLEACNLEIADGIRALGKTSFAQVNRDDLIAIDETVARGCDIPMAYVPC
;
A
#
# COMPACT_ATOMS: atom_id res chain seq x y z
N MET A 1 -55.35 30.42 42.05
CA MET A 1 -54.36 30.81 43.06
C MET A 1 -53.01 31.09 42.34
N LYS A 2 -52.70 32.36 42.01
CA LYS A 2 -51.50 32.75 41.40
C LYS A 2 -50.46 32.93 42.49
N ILE A 3 -49.38 32.14 42.50
CA ILE A 3 -48.26 32.29 43.42
C ILE A 3 -47.33 33.32 42.79
N ASP A 4 -47.27 34.48 43.37
CA ASP A 4 -46.38 35.56 42.98
C ASP A 4 -44.98 35.30 43.62
N LEU A 5 -44.07 34.77 42.82
CA LEU A 5 -42.69 34.56 43.22
C LEU A 5 -41.90 35.87 42.98
N ASN A 6 -42.03 36.76 43.93
CA ASN A 6 -41.22 37.96 43.97
C ASN A 6 -39.82 37.59 44.48
N VAL A 7 -38.94 37.09 43.58
CA VAL A 7 -37.56 36.72 43.90
C VAL A 7 -36.74 38.01 43.91
N ASP A 8 -36.26 38.37 45.09
CA ASP A 8 -35.39 39.54 45.31
C ASP A 8 -34.11 39.48 44.46
N LYS A 9 -34.09 40.27 43.38
CA LYS A 9 -32.99 40.35 42.42
C LYS A 9 -31.62 40.66 43.09
N LYS A 10 -31.60 41.28 44.28
CA LYS A 10 -30.38 41.50 45.04
C LYS A 10 -29.81 40.19 45.64
N LYS A 11 -30.71 39.35 46.18
CA LYS A 11 -30.32 38.01 46.71
C LYS A 11 -29.80 37.08 45.60
N LEU A 12 -30.40 37.12 44.40
CA LEU A 12 -29.95 36.32 43.26
C LEU A 12 -28.56 36.76 42.79
N LYS A 13 -28.28 38.07 42.74
CA LYS A 13 -26.95 38.56 42.39
C LYS A 13 -25.89 38.16 43.42
N THR A 14 -26.23 38.23 44.71
CA THR A 14 -25.31 37.83 45.81
C THR A 14 -24.98 36.32 45.75
N LEU A 15 -26.01 35.48 45.51
CA LEU A 15 -25.82 34.01 45.33
C LEU A 15 -25.02 33.69 44.09
N ALA A 16 -25.19 34.39 42.95
CA ALA A 16 -24.42 34.21 41.72
C ALA A 16 -22.95 34.63 41.94
N VAL A 17 -22.65 35.70 42.68
CA VAL A 17 -21.29 36.12 42.99
C VAL A 17 -20.59 35.13 43.92
N ILE A 18 -21.32 34.61 44.93
CA ILE A 18 -20.76 33.59 45.86
C ILE A 18 -20.53 32.29 45.11
N GLY A 19 -21.45 31.89 44.21
CA GLY A 19 -21.29 30.70 43.40
C GLY A 19 -20.13 30.80 42.39
N ALA A 20 -19.97 31.95 41.77
CA ALA A 20 -18.82 32.23 40.88
C ALA A 20 -17.46 32.26 41.63
N GLY A 21 -17.47 32.88 42.83
CA GLY A 21 -16.27 32.88 43.69
C GLY A 21 -15.89 31.47 44.16
N ALA A 22 -16.85 30.64 44.52
CA ALA A 22 -16.59 29.25 44.93
C ALA A 22 -16.12 28.39 43.73
N ALA A 23 -16.67 28.61 42.54
CA ALA A 23 -16.22 27.93 41.34
C ALA A 23 -14.79 28.30 40.93
N ILE A 24 -14.44 29.59 41.01
CA ILE A 24 -13.06 30.09 40.77
C ILE A 24 -12.09 29.58 41.83
N ALA A 25 -12.47 29.56 43.09
CA ALA A 25 -11.64 29.01 44.18
C ALA A 25 -11.47 27.50 44.05
N GLY A 26 -12.53 26.77 43.61
CA GLY A 26 -12.49 25.37 43.32
C GLY A 26 -11.59 25.05 42.11
N ALA A 27 -11.68 25.82 41.06
CA ALA A 27 -10.82 25.66 39.87
C ALA A 27 -9.35 26.01 40.18
N ALA A 28 -9.09 27.07 40.98
CA ALA A 28 -7.76 27.40 41.42
C ALA A 28 -7.17 26.35 42.37
N GLY A 29 -7.99 25.83 43.30
CA GLY A 29 -7.60 24.71 44.17
C GLY A 29 -7.31 23.42 43.39
N ALA A 30 -8.15 23.08 42.42
CA ALA A 30 -7.93 21.92 41.55
C ALA A 30 -6.64 22.07 40.72
N ASN A 31 -6.37 23.27 40.18
CA ASN A 31 -5.13 23.58 39.49
C ASN A 31 -3.91 23.46 40.40
N LEU A 32 -3.99 23.91 41.64
CA LEU A 32 -2.92 23.82 42.60
C LEU A 32 -2.64 22.36 42.97
N ILE A 33 -3.66 21.56 43.20
CA ILE A 33 -3.57 20.14 43.49
C ILE A 33 -2.96 19.41 42.29
N ALA A 34 -3.46 19.66 41.08
CA ALA A 34 -2.95 19.07 39.86
C ALA A 34 -1.47 19.40 39.64
N ARG A 35 -1.07 20.65 39.84
CA ARG A 35 0.33 21.08 39.79
C ARG A 35 1.19 20.38 40.86
N THR A 36 0.70 20.28 42.08
CA THR A 36 1.43 19.63 43.17
C THR A 36 1.64 18.15 42.90
N ILE A 37 0.61 17.47 42.36
CA ILE A 37 0.71 16.05 41.94
C ILE A 37 1.69 15.94 40.78
N ALA A 38 1.56 16.76 39.74
CA ALA A 38 2.46 16.76 38.60
C ALA A 38 3.92 16.99 39.01
N ASN A 39 4.17 17.95 39.88
CA ASN A 39 5.52 18.22 40.40
C ASN A 39 6.06 17.02 41.18
N LYS A 40 5.28 16.44 42.09
CA LYS A 40 5.71 15.27 42.87
C LYS A 40 6.00 14.07 41.96
N VAL A 41 5.19 13.86 40.92
CA VAL A 41 5.41 12.77 39.94
C VAL A 41 6.69 13.07 39.14
N SER A 42 6.87 14.32 38.70
CA SER A 42 8.08 14.73 37.97
C SER A 42 9.34 14.60 38.83
N ASP A 43 9.29 15.06 40.09
CA ASP A 43 10.41 14.95 41.04
C ASP A 43 10.75 13.48 41.31
N ARG A 44 9.74 12.63 41.47
CA ARG A 44 9.96 11.20 41.68
C ARG A 44 10.56 10.55 40.44
N PHE A 45 10.02 10.88 39.25
CA PHE A 45 10.55 10.40 37.97
C PHE A 45 12.02 10.85 37.79
N TYR A 46 12.31 12.11 38.02
CA TYR A 46 13.68 12.63 37.95
C TYR A 46 14.63 11.95 38.94
N ASN A 47 14.20 11.72 40.18
CA ASN A 47 15.00 11.01 41.18
C ASN A 47 15.30 9.57 40.76
N ILE A 48 14.31 8.86 40.22
CA ILE A 48 14.49 7.48 39.67
C ILE A 48 15.54 7.53 38.56
N LEU A 49 15.37 8.41 37.57
CA LEU A 49 16.31 8.55 36.46
C LEU A 49 17.74 8.91 36.85
N SER A 50 17.90 9.69 37.90
CA SER A 50 19.22 10.25 38.28
C SER A 50 19.94 9.51 39.40
N LYS A 51 19.26 8.66 40.16
CA LYS A 51 19.82 8.06 41.42
C LYS A 51 19.72 6.55 41.48
N ASP A 52 18.75 5.94 40.79
CA ASP A 52 18.60 4.49 40.81
C ASP A 52 19.74 3.80 40.04
N LEU A 53 20.11 2.62 40.47
CA LEU A 53 21.08 1.80 39.77
C LEU A 53 20.62 1.52 38.33
N TYR A 54 21.58 1.27 37.45
CA TYR A 54 21.30 1.16 36.01
C TYR A 54 20.27 0.05 35.69
N ASP A 55 20.32 -1.09 36.35
CA ASP A 55 19.41 -2.23 36.18
C ASP A 55 18.01 -1.99 36.76
N GLU A 56 17.83 -1.03 37.64
CA GLU A 56 16.54 -0.61 38.23
C GLU A 56 16.04 0.72 37.65
N ASN A 57 16.87 1.43 36.91
CA ASN A 57 16.61 2.78 36.44
C ASN A 57 15.65 2.78 35.26
N LEU A 58 14.64 3.66 35.27
CA LEU A 58 13.73 3.86 34.13
C LEU A 58 14.45 4.19 32.84
N TRP A 59 15.67 4.70 32.89
CA TRP A 59 16.52 4.95 31.73
C TRP A 59 16.92 3.66 31.02
N GLU A 60 16.97 2.53 31.73
CA GLU A 60 17.17 1.22 31.11
C GLU A 60 16.02 0.85 30.15
N LEU A 61 14.79 1.24 30.44
CA LEU A 61 13.67 1.06 29.51
C LEU A 61 13.92 1.81 28.19
N VAL A 62 14.42 3.05 28.26
CA VAL A 62 14.77 3.84 27.09
C VAL A 62 15.95 3.21 26.35
N SER A 63 17.01 2.87 27.06
CA SER A 63 18.21 2.21 26.55
C SER A 63 17.89 0.85 25.91
N SER A 64 17.09 0.05 26.56
CA SER A 64 16.58 -1.23 26.06
C SER A 64 15.76 -1.07 24.79
N THR A 65 14.88 -0.06 24.76
CA THR A 65 14.06 0.25 23.58
C THR A 65 14.92 0.69 22.38
N MET A 66 15.99 1.41 22.63
CA MET A 66 16.94 1.79 21.58
C MET A 66 17.73 0.61 21.03
N ARG A 67 18.11 -0.37 21.87
CA ARG A 67 18.84 -1.58 21.46
C ARG A 67 17.92 -2.62 20.83
N MET A 68 16.79 -2.89 21.46
CA MET A 68 15.88 -4.00 21.09
C MET A 68 14.76 -3.55 20.15
N THR A 69 14.47 -2.29 20.05
CA THR A 69 13.25 -1.68 19.51
C THR A 69 11.95 -2.22 20.15
N PRO A 70 10.89 -1.42 20.28
CA PRO A 70 9.61 -1.90 20.82
C PRO A 70 9.04 -3.07 20.02
N GLN A 71 9.26 -3.09 18.72
CA GLN A 71 8.77 -4.14 17.85
C GLN A 71 9.45 -5.47 18.11
N ILE A 72 10.79 -5.51 18.22
CA ILE A 72 11.53 -6.76 18.54
C ILE A 72 11.07 -7.32 19.89
N ALA A 73 10.88 -6.45 20.89
CA ALA A 73 10.38 -6.85 22.20
C ALA A 73 9.00 -7.51 22.12
N VAL A 74 8.05 -6.86 21.41
CA VAL A 74 6.69 -7.40 21.21
C VAL A 74 6.73 -8.72 20.44
N GLU A 75 7.46 -8.80 19.35
CA GLU A 75 7.58 -10.03 18.54
C GLU A 75 8.26 -11.17 19.31
N THR A 76 9.23 -10.86 20.16
CA THR A 76 9.86 -11.86 21.05
C THR A 76 8.85 -12.42 22.04
N ASN A 77 8.06 -11.56 22.69
CA ASN A 77 7.01 -11.97 23.59
C ASN A 77 5.94 -12.82 22.90
N LEU A 78 5.52 -12.45 21.70
CA LEU A 78 4.55 -13.21 20.92
C LEU A 78 5.08 -14.62 20.56
N ARG A 79 6.37 -14.73 20.18
CA ARG A 79 7.01 -16.04 19.91
C ARG A 79 7.15 -16.87 21.17
N ALA A 80 7.44 -16.24 22.31
CA ALA A 80 7.55 -16.95 23.60
C ALA A 80 6.20 -17.43 24.13
N ASN A 81 5.11 -16.72 23.81
CA ASN A 81 3.77 -17.06 24.26
C ASN A 81 3.19 -18.29 23.54
N GLU A 82 3.47 -18.44 22.24
CA GLU A 82 2.90 -19.51 21.42
C GLU A 82 3.82 -19.88 20.24
N PRO A 83 4.10 -21.18 20.02
CA PRO A 83 4.97 -21.66 18.94
C PRO A 83 4.24 -21.62 17.58
N LYS A 84 3.98 -20.42 17.06
CA LYS A 84 3.35 -20.20 15.75
C LYS A 84 4.10 -19.14 14.93
N LEU A 85 3.91 -19.19 13.63
CA LEU A 85 4.38 -18.11 12.76
C LEU A 85 3.71 -16.79 13.17
N LEU A 86 4.52 -15.75 13.32
CA LEU A 86 3.98 -14.41 13.48
C LEU A 86 3.48 -13.89 12.11
N GLU A 87 2.41 -13.16 12.16
CA GLU A 87 1.88 -12.42 11.04
C GLU A 87 2.01 -10.92 11.30
N ARG A 88 2.80 -10.24 10.49
CA ARG A 88 2.91 -8.79 10.52
C ARG A 88 2.21 -8.22 9.30
N HIS A 89 1.36 -7.24 9.52
CA HIS A 89 0.71 -6.51 8.44
C HIS A 89 1.55 -5.29 8.07
N MET A 90 1.37 -4.74 6.87
CA MET A 90 1.90 -3.46 6.44
C MET A 90 3.38 -3.39 6.04
N GLY A 91 4.08 -4.51 5.94
CA GLY A 91 5.46 -4.56 5.46
C GLY A 91 6.52 -4.33 6.53
N SER A 92 7.77 -4.18 6.10
CA SER A 92 8.93 -4.02 6.96
C SER A 92 9.05 -2.61 7.55
N PRO A 93 9.37 -2.48 8.84
CA PRO A 93 9.76 -1.22 9.45
C PRO A 93 11.24 -0.88 9.19
N SER A 94 12.01 -1.80 8.61
CA SER A 94 13.43 -1.61 8.32
C SER A 94 13.65 -0.47 7.33
N LYS A 95 14.80 0.19 7.44
CA LYS A 95 15.21 1.23 6.51
C LYS A 95 15.91 0.60 5.32
N PHE A 96 15.33 0.75 4.16
CA PHE A 96 15.91 0.35 2.88
C PHE A 96 16.39 1.58 2.10
N PRO A 97 17.39 1.44 1.20
CA PRO A 97 17.57 2.40 0.12
C PRO A 97 16.25 2.60 -0.62
N SER A 98 15.80 3.83 -0.79
CA SER A 98 14.43 4.10 -1.24
C SER A 98 14.35 5.25 -2.25
N LEU A 99 13.19 5.44 -2.84
CA LEU A 99 12.87 6.58 -3.71
C LEU A 99 13.03 7.95 -3.00
N ASP A 100 13.05 7.97 -1.67
CA ASP A 100 13.31 9.20 -0.90
C ASP A 100 14.71 9.78 -1.14
N SER A 101 15.68 8.91 -1.50
CA SER A 101 17.06 9.27 -1.81
C SER A 101 17.24 9.93 -3.19
N LEU A 102 16.18 10.02 -3.99
CA LEU A 102 16.16 10.70 -5.27
C LEU A 102 15.43 12.04 -5.18
N LYS A 103 15.89 13.01 -5.95
CA LYS A 103 15.20 14.29 -6.16
C LYS A 103 15.08 14.53 -7.67
N PHE A 104 14.14 15.38 -8.04
CA PHE A 104 14.05 15.88 -9.41
C PHE A 104 14.92 17.11 -9.58
N ASN A 105 15.51 17.24 -10.77
CA ASN A 105 16.02 18.52 -11.24
C ASN A 105 14.85 19.50 -11.43
N ILE A 106 15.13 20.79 -11.40
CA ILE A 106 14.12 21.83 -11.59
C ILE A 106 14.37 22.60 -12.89
N ALA A 107 13.33 22.79 -13.68
CA ALA A 107 13.37 23.65 -14.85
C ALA A 107 13.26 25.13 -14.42
N GLN A 108 14.16 26.00 -14.93
CA GLN A 108 14.17 27.45 -14.66
C GLN A 108 14.61 28.24 -15.90
N LEU A 109 15.90 28.27 -16.21
CA LEU A 109 16.49 29.03 -17.32
C LEU A 109 17.10 28.13 -18.38
N HIS A 110 17.90 27.12 -17.99
CA HIS A 110 18.49 26.16 -18.93
C HIS A 110 17.41 25.32 -19.60
N THR A 111 16.50 24.78 -18.81
CA THR A 111 15.26 24.17 -19.27
C THR A 111 14.12 25.01 -18.73
N MET A 112 13.27 25.54 -19.58
CA MET A 112 12.12 26.32 -19.10
C MET A 112 11.03 25.42 -18.55
N PRO A 113 10.36 25.79 -17.43
CA PRO A 113 9.19 25.07 -16.96
C PRO A 113 8.05 25.17 -17.99
N THR A 114 7.18 24.19 -18.01
CA THR A 114 6.00 24.20 -18.87
C THR A 114 5.02 25.27 -18.37
N ASP A 115 4.41 26.02 -19.31
CA ASP A 115 3.43 27.04 -18.99
C ASP A 115 2.27 26.48 -18.16
N THR A 116 1.80 27.28 -17.19
CA THR A 116 0.76 26.89 -16.23
C THR A 116 -0.56 26.49 -16.92
N LEU A 117 -0.87 27.05 -18.06
CA LEU A 117 -2.11 26.79 -18.82
C LEU A 117 -1.99 25.56 -19.74
N THR A 118 -0.79 25.02 -19.91
CA THR A 118 -0.59 23.82 -20.74
C THR A 118 -1.23 22.60 -20.08
N GLU A 119 -2.06 21.88 -20.81
CA GLU A 119 -2.60 20.59 -20.37
C GLU A 119 -1.48 19.54 -20.31
N ILE A 120 -1.46 18.77 -19.24
CA ILE A 120 -0.46 17.72 -19.03
C ILE A 120 -1.12 16.36 -19.24
N ASP A 121 -0.54 15.56 -20.13
CA ASP A 121 -0.98 14.20 -20.37
C ASP A 121 -0.37 13.23 -19.34
N THR A 122 -1.23 12.64 -18.52
CA THR A 122 -0.85 11.63 -17.51
C THR A 122 -1.32 10.23 -17.85
N GLN A 123 -1.96 10.03 -19.02
CA GLN A 123 -2.50 8.74 -19.43
C GLN A 123 -1.41 7.69 -19.66
N VAL A 124 -1.76 6.44 -19.39
CA VAL A 124 -0.87 5.30 -19.63
C VAL A 124 -1.66 4.15 -20.23
N THR A 125 -1.15 3.59 -21.32
CA THR A 125 -1.68 2.36 -21.93
C THR A 125 -0.88 1.16 -21.49
N ILE A 126 -1.55 0.15 -20.95
CA ILE A 126 -0.97 -1.11 -20.48
C ILE A 126 -1.27 -2.22 -21.49
N GLY A 127 -0.26 -3.06 -21.76
CA GLY A 127 -0.37 -4.16 -22.70
C GLY A 127 -0.48 -3.67 -24.15
N LYS A 128 0.36 -2.73 -24.55
CA LYS A 128 0.34 -2.09 -25.88
C LYS A 128 0.29 -3.07 -27.06
N MET A 129 0.90 -4.25 -26.88
CA MET A 129 0.93 -5.30 -27.92
C MET A 129 -0.23 -6.30 -27.84
N ALA A 130 -1.06 -6.24 -26.79
CA ALA A 130 -2.23 -7.08 -26.67
C ALA A 130 -3.31 -6.68 -27.69
N VAL A 131 -4.17 -7.61 -28.06
CA VAL A 131 -5.29 -7.32 -28.99
C VAL A 131 -6.29 -6.32 -28.40
N LYS A 132 -6.43 -6.33 -27.05
CA LYS A 132 -7.33 -5.44 -26.30
C LYS A 132 -6.56 -4.73 -25.19
N PRO A 133 -5.65 -3.80 -25.50
CA PRO A 133 -4.96 -3.03 -24.45
C PRO A 133 -5.96 -2.18 -23.68
N PHE A 134 -5.59 -1.75 -22.46
CA PHE A 134 -6.40 -0.80 -21.73
C PHE A 134 -5.61 0.45 -21.38
N THR A 135 -6.31 1.58 -21.29
CA THR A 135 -5.71 2.88 -20.93
C THR A 135 -6.28 3.35 -19.59
N ILE A 136 -5.40 3.81 -18.72
CA ILE A 136 -5.73 4.44 -17.43
C ILE A 136 -5.48 5.94 -17.52
N LYS A 137 -6.34 6.73 -16.86
CA LYS A 137 -6.30 8.20 -16.91
C LYS A 137 -5.04 8.79 -16.24
N MET A 138 -4.47 8.06 -15.28
CA MET A 138 -3.28 8.47 -14.53
C MET A 138 -2.43 7.23 -14.22
N PRO A 139 -1.11 7.37 -13.94
CA PRO A 139 -0.17 6.26 -13.81
C PRO A 139 -0.29 5.49 -12.48
N ILE A 140 -1.50 5.34 -11.97
CA ILE A 140 -1.82 4.71 -10.69
C ILE A 140 -2.82 3.58 -10.91
N MET A 141 -2.61 2.47 -10.22
CA MET A 141 -3.54 1.34 -10.20
C MET A 141 -3.66 0.80 -8.77
N ILE A 142 -4.81 0.21 -8.44
CA ILE A 142 -5.00 -0.44 -7.15
C ILE A 142 -4.27 -1.79 -7.14
N ALA A 143 -3.39 -1.96 -6.16
CA ALA A 143 -2.61 -3.18 -5.99
C ALA A 143 -3.49 -4.42 -5.72
N PRO A 144 -3.04 -5.64 -6.08
CA PRO A 144 -3.75 -6.87 -5.79
C PRO A 144 -3.91 -7.10 -4.29
N MET A 145 -5.14 -7.06 -3.81
CA MET A 145 -5.52 -7.30 -2.40
C MET A 145 -6.72 -8.24 -2.35
N ALA A 146 -6.51 -9.42 -1.77
CA ALA A 146 -7.46 -10.54 -1.82
C ALA A 146 -8.72 -10.29 -0.99
N TYR A 147 -9.90 -10.53 -1.58
CA TYR A 147 -11.14 -10.68 -0.83
C TYR A 147 -11.10 -11.91 0.09
N GLY A 148 -11.66 -11.79 1.26
CA GLY A 148 -11.92 -12.89 2.20
C GLY A 148 -10.70 -13.34 3.02
N VAL A 149 -9.52 -13.43 2.42
CA VAL A 149 -8.28 -13.74 3.16
C VAL A 149 -7.57 -12.47 3.65
N ALA A 150 -7.89 -11.32 3.08
CA ALA A 150 -7.40 -10.02 3.49
C ALA A 150 -8.54 -9.03 3.70
N LEU A 151 -9.15 -8.53 2.64
CA LEU A 151 -10.13 -7.45 2.70
C LEU A 151 -11.57 -7.95 2.82
N SER A 152 -12.42 -7.11 3.43
CA SER A 152 -13.87 -7.31 3.41
C SER A 152 -14.43 -7.06 1.99
N LYS A 153 -15.63 -7.58 1.75
CA LYS A 153 -16.37 -7.40 0.50
C LYS A 153 -16.64 -5.91 0.23
N GLU A 154 -17.04 -5.19 1.25
CA GLU A 154 -17.41 -3.78 1.18
C GLU A 154 -16.21 -2.92 0.75
N VAL A 155 -15.04 -3.20 1.29
CA VAL A 155 -13.80 -2.50 0.93
C VAL A 155 -13.40 -2.81 -0.51
N LYS A 156 -13.49 -4.06 -0.96
CA LYS A 156 -13.21 -4.45 -2.34
C LYS A 156 -14.12 -3.71 -3.33
N ILE A 157 -15.40 -3.63 -3.03
CA ILE A 157 -16.39 -2.89 -3.84
C ILE A 157 -16.06 -1.39 -3.87
N ALA A 158 -15.70 -0.80 -2.72
CA ALA A 158 -15.35 0.62 -2.66
C ALA A 158 -14.07 0.94 -3.44
N LEU A 159 -13.05 0.08 -3.35
CA LEU A 159 -11.81 0.22 -4.14
C LEU A 159 -12.10 0.15 -5.64
N ALA A 160 -12.90 -0.81 -6.09
CA ALA A 160 -13.28 -0.96 -7.48
C ALA A 160 -14.09 0.24 -8.00
N ARG A 161 -15.07 0.71 -7.23
CA ARG A 161 -15.89 1.88 -7.55
C ARG A 161 -15.07 3.17 -7.61
N GLY A 162 -14.22 3.40 -6.60
CA GLY A 162 -13.32 4.58 -6.57
C GLY A 162 -12.31 4.56 -7.73
N ALA A 163 -11.74 3.40 -8.05
CA ALA A 163 -10.88 3.23 -9.21
C ALA A 163 -11.61 3.54 -10.54
N LYS A 164 -12.86 3.08 -10.69
CA LYS A 164 -13.70 3.42 -11.85
C LYS A 164 -13.97 4.91 -11.96
N MET A 165 -14.29 5.58 -10.85
CA MET A 165 -14.53 7.03 -10.83
C MET A 165 -13.28 7.80 -11.28
N ALA A 166 -12.11 7.38 -10.84
CA ALA A 166 -10.82 7.98 -11.22
C ALA A 166 -10.29 7.52 -12.59
N GLY A 167 -10.96 6.59 -13.28
CA GLY A 167 -10.54 6.08 -14.58
C GLY A 167 -9.26 5.23 -14.55
N ILE A 168 -9.04 4.48 -13.45
CA ILE A 168 -7.89 3.59 -13.27
C ILE A 168 -8.31 2.12 -13.11
N ALA A 169 -7.34 1.22 -13.12
CA ALA A 169 -7.58 -0.20 -12.94
C ALA A 169 -7.59 -0.61 -11.46
N ALA A 170 -8.50 -1.52 -11.11
CA ALA A 170 -8.48 -2.29 -9.87
C ALA A 170 -7.93 -3.70 -10.13
N ASN A 171 -7.34 -4.34 -9.10
CA ASN A 171 -6.87 -5.73 -9.17
C ASN A 171 -7.62 -6.58 -8.14
N SER A 172 -8.08 -7.76 -8.56
CA SER A 172 -8.85 -8.68 -7.70
C SER A 172 -8.04 -9.20 -6.50
N GLY A 173 -6.72 -9.29 -6.65
CA GLY A 173 -5.88 -10.05 -5.73
C GLY A 173 -6.14 -11.55 -5.78
N ALA A 174 -5.41 -12.30 -4.98
CA ALA A 174 -5.42 -13.77 -4.98
C ALA A 174 -6.58 -14.40 -4.18
N GLY A 175 -7.69 -13.68 -3.98
CA GLY A 175 -8.93 -14.18 -3.37
C GLY A 175 -9.85 -14.88 -4.38
N PRO A 176 -11.05 -15.32 -3.93
CA PRO A 176 -12.08 -15.78 -4.84
C PRO A 176 -12.61 -14.62 -5.69
N PHE A 177 -13.11 -14.94 -6.88
CA PHE A 177 -13.73 -13.93 -7.73
C PHE A 177 -14.97 -13.36 -7.07
N LEU A 178 -15.06 -12.04 -7.02
CA LEU A 178 -16.18 -11.31 -6.43
C LEU A 178 -16.99 -10.61 -7.53
N PRO A 179 -18.18 -11.12 -7.88
CA PRO A 179 -19.00 -10.55 -8.95
C PRO A 179 -19.36 -9.08 -8.73
N GLU A 180 -19.56 -8.69 -7.48
CA GLU A 180 -19.89 -7.31 -7.12
C GLU A 180 -18.70 -6.36 -7.33
N GLU A 181 -17.46 -6.81 -7.09
CA GLU A 181 -16.26 -6.04 -7.44
C GLU A 181 -16.17 -5.83 -8.95
N ARG A 182 -16.39 -6.90 -9.75
CA ARG A 182 -16.40 -6.80 -11.22
C ARG A 182 -17.44 -5.79 -11.72
N LYS A 183 -18.64 -5.82 -11.16
CA LYS A 183 -19.73 -4.92 -11.53
C LYS A 183 -19.37 -3.45 -11.29
N GLU A 184 -18.66 -3.17 -10.22
CA GLU A 184 -18.28 -1.81 -9.84
C GLU A 184 -16.97 -1.34 -10.49
N ALA A 185 -16.09 -2.24 -10.90
CA ALA A 185 -14.85 -1.89 -11.58
C ALA A 185 -15.09 -1.38 -13.01
N GLY A 186 -14.38 -0.33 -13.41
CA GLY A 186 -14.26 0.08 -14.81
C GLY A 186 -13.32 -0.87 -15.54
N ILE A 187 -12.11 -1.01 -15.04
CA ILE A 187 -11.07 -1.92 -15.51
C ILE A 187 -10.71 -2.85 -14.34
N LEU A 188 -10.85 -4.16 -14.54
CA LEU A 188 -10.50 -5.17 -13.56
C LEU A 188 -9.38 -6.08 -14.08
N ILE A 189 -8.24 -6.03 -13.40
CA ILE A 189 -7.16 -6.99 -13.58
C ILE A 189 -7.44 -8.19 -12.68
N TYR A 190 -7.60 -9.38 -13.25
CA TYR A 190 -7.78 -10.59 -12.47
C TYR A 190 -6.44 -11.22 -12.13
N GLN A 191 -6.16 -11.40 -10.83
CA GLN A 191 -4.95 -12.09 -10.41
C GLN A 191 -5.12 -13.61 -10.52
N TYR A 192 -4.42 -14.21 -11.48
CA TYR A 192 -4.36 -15.66 -11.68
C TYR A 192 -3.52 -16.27 -10.55
N ASN A 193 -4.21 -16.63 -9.48
CA ASN A 193 -3.63 -17.01 -8.20
C ASN A 193 -2.92 -18.38 -8.24
N ARG A 194 -2.18 -18.71 -7.17
CA ARG A 194 -1.47 -19.98 -7.01
C ARG A 194 -2.31 -21.07 -6.33
N GLY A 195 -3.61 -20.85 -6.16
CA GLY A 195 -4.58 -21.84 -5.70
C GLY A 195 -5.40 -22.42 -6.85
N ASN A 196 -6.44 -23.19 -6.50
CA ASN A 196 -7.31 -23.88 -7.46
C ASN A 196 -8.70 -23.22 -7.62
N TRP A 197 -8.88 -21.98 -7.17
CA TRP A 197 -10.15 -21.27 -7.23
C TRP A 197 -10.16 -20.17 -8.29
N GLY A 198 -11.36 -19.86 -8.80
CA GLY A 198 -11.60 -18.72 -9.68
C GLY A 198 -10.98 -18.78 -11.08
N LYS A 199 -10.51 -19.94 -11.52
CA LYS A 199 -9.80 -20.12 -12.81
C LYS A 199 -10.69 -20.60 -13.95
N THR A 200 -12.01 -20.35 -13.88
CA THR A 200 -12.92 -20.78 -14.94
C THR A 200 -12.84 -19.87 -16.17
N PRO A 201 -13.06 -20.41 -17.39
CA PRO A 201 -13.09 -19.58 -18.59
C PRO A 201 -14.11 -18.44 -18.54
N GLU A 202 -15.22 -18.62 -17.82
CA GLU A 202 -16.24 -17.59 -17.63
C GLU A 202 -15.68 -16.40 -16.85
N ILE A 203 -15.01 -16.63 -15.72
CA ILE A 203 -14.38 -15.59 -14.93
C ILE A 203 -13.30 -14.87 -15.74
N LEU A 204 -12.43 -15.62 -16.41
CA LEU A 204 -11.32 -15.07 -17.18
C LEU A 204 -11.79 -14.18 -18.35
N ARG A 205 -12.89 -14.54 -19.03
CA ARG A 205 -13.49 -13.71 -20.10
C ARG A 205 -14.12 -12.42 -19.60
N ASN A 206 -14.43 -12.37 -18.31
CA ASN A 206 -15.06 -11.20 -17.67
C ASN A 206 -14.07 -10.15 -17.17
N CYS A 207 -12.78 -10.32 -17.40
CA CYS A 207 -11.74 -9.43 -16.91
C CYS A 207 -11.09 -8.65 -18.05
N ASP A 208 -10.53 -7.48 -17.74
CA ASP A 208 -9.90 -6.59 -18.72
C ASP A 208 -8.39 -6.87 -18.86
N ALA A 209 -7.81 -7.59 -17.92
CA ALA A 209 -6.46 -8.16 -17.98
C ALA A 209 -6.33 -9.33 -17.00
N VAL A 210 -5.31 -10.16 -17.19
CA VAL A 210 -4.97 -11.27 -16.29
C VAL A 210 -3.52 -11.11 -15.82
N GLU A 211 -3.29 -11.18 -14.51
CA GLU A 211 -1.97 -11.09 -13.89
C GLU A 211 -1.61 -12.43 -13.24
N ILE A 212 -0.65 -13.16 -13.80
CA ILE A 212 -0.17 -14.44 -13.26
C ILE A 212 0.67 -14.16 -12.01
N GLN A 213 0.29 -14.72 -10.86
CA GLN A 213 1.01 -14.52 -9.61
C GLN A 213 2.12 -15.57 -9.43
N PHE A 214 3.38 -15.16 -9.40
CA PHE A 214 4.53 -16.01 -9.02
C PHE A 214 5.04 -15.66 -7.63
N GLY A 215 5.23 -14.39 -7.33
CA GLY A 215 5.71 -13.89 -6.07
C GLY A 215 5.32 -12.43 -5.84
N GLN A 216 5.71 -11.91 -4.68
CA GLN A 216 5.50 -10.51 -4.31
C GLN A 216 6.45 -10.10 -3.20
N GLY A 217 6.65 -8.81 -2.99
CA GLY A 217 7.41 -8.28 -1.85
C GLY A 217 6.80 -8.71 -0.53
N ALA A 218 7.61 -8.78 0.52
CA ALA A 218 7.23 -9.19 1.86
C ALA A 218 6.67 -10.62 1.99
N TYR A 219 6.63 -11.39 0.92
CA TYR A 219 6.09 -12.76 0.95
C TYR A 219 6.96 -13.75 0.16
N ALA A 220 7.88 -13.23 -0.65
CA ALA A 220 8.68 -14.00 -1.59
C ALA A 220 7.78 -14.94 -2.44
N GLY A 221 8.20 -16.15 -2.70
CA GLY A 221 7.40 -17.16 -3.39
C GLY A 221 6.69 -18.15 -2.46
N VAL A 222 6.66 -17.90 -1.14
CA VAL A 222 6.10 -18.86 -0.17
C VAL A 222 4.59 -18.96 -0.29
N GLY A 223 4.06 -20.18 -0.20
CA GLY A 223 2.63 -20.46 -0.13
C GLY A 223 2.07 -20.20 1.27
N HIS A 224 0.76 -20.25 1.40
CA HIS A 224 0.09 -20.19 2.69
C HIS A 224 -1.16 -21.08 2.73
N ILE A 225 -1.55 -21.45 3.95
CA ILE A 225 -2.72 -22.28 4.21
C ILE A 225 -3.65 -21.55 5.18
N VAL A 226 -4.91 -21.39 4.80
CA VAL A 226 -5.97 -21.00 5.72
C VAL A 226 -6.74 -22.25 6.12
N LYS A 227 -6.71 -22.57 7.42
CA LYS A 227 -7.34 -23.79 7.95
C LYS A 227 -8.85 -23.76 7.79
N GLY A 228 -9.42 -24.87 7.28
CA GLY A 228 -10.84 -24.99 6.97
C GLY A 228 -11.78 -24.72 8.14
N GLN A 229 -11.33 -24.98 9.39
CA GLN A 229 -12.06 -24.65 10.60
C GLN A 229 -12.23 -23.15 10.85
N LEU A 230 -11.35 -22.30 10.28
CA LEU A 230 -11.41 -20.83 10.38
C LEU A 230 -12.26 -20.20 9.28
N ILE A 231 -12.67 -20.99 8.28
CA ILE A 231 -13.37 -20.51 7.09
C ILE A 231 -14.88 -20.61 7.32
N ASP A 232 -15.59 -19.50 7.24
CA ASP A 232 -17.03 -19.48 7.41
C ASP A 232 -17.81 -20.01 6.20
N ARG A 233 -19.13 -20.10 6.34
CA ARG A 233 -20.01 -20.64 5.30
C ARG A 233 -19.98 -19.82 4.01
N GLN A 234 -19.96 -18.49 4.12
CA GLN A 234 -19.97 -17.62 2.95
C GLN A 234 -18.65 -17.76 2.17
N LEU A 235 -17.54 -17.64 2.87
CA LEU A 235 -16.22 -17.72 2.26
C LEU A 235 -15.96 -19.10 1.63
N ARG A 236 -16.43 -20.20 2.28
CA ARG A 236 -16.39 -21.54 1.66
C ARG A 236 -17.12 -21.59 0.32
N LYS A 237 -18.30 -21.00 0.26
CA LYS A 237 -19.10 -20.92 -0.98
C LYS A 237 -18.35 -20.14 -2.06
N ASP A 238 -17.76 -19.01 -1.68
CA ASP A 238 -17.06 -18.13 -2.62
C ASP A 238 -15.77 -18.76 -3.16
N PHE A 239 -15.08 -19.55 -2.34
CA PHE A 239 -13.92 -20.36 -2.77
C PHE A 239 -14.29 -21.66 -3.48
N GLY A 240 -15.54 -22.11 -3.40
CA GLY A 240 -16.00 -23.39 -3.96
C GLY A 240 -15.44 -24.61 -3.23
N ILE A 241 -15.16 -24.52 -1.93
CA ILE A 241 -14.58 -25.57 -1.11
C ILE A 241 -15.58 -26.21 -0.12
N SER A 242 -15.30 -27.44 0.30
CA SER A 242 -16.11 -28.21 1.26
C SER A 242 -15.91 -27.74 2.71
N LYS A 243 -16.83 -28.15 3.59
CA LYS A 243 -16.69 -27.87 5.02
C LYS A 243 -15.47 -28.62 5.61
N GLY A 244 -14.57 -27.87 6.24
CA GLY A 244 -13.34 -28.41 6.84
C GLY A 244 -12.16 -28.48 5.87
N GLU A 245 -12.35 -28.19 4.60
CA GLU A 245 -11.29 -28.13 3.59
C GLU A 245 -10.47 -26.86 3.77
N ASP A 246 -9.14 -27.00 3.71
CA ASP A 246 -8.19 -25.90 3.80
C ASP A 246 -8.13 -25.11 2.47
N ILE A 247 -7.95 -23.79 2.54
CA ILE A 247 -7.57 -22.97 1.37
C ILE A 247 -6.05 -23.01 1.27
N VAL A 248 -5.53 -23.53 0.17
CA VAL A 248 -4.10 -23.68 -0.07
C VAL A 248 -3.67 -22.81 -1.24
N ALA A 249 -2.90 -21.77 -0.97
CA ALA A 249 -2.12 -21.07 -1.97
C ALA A 249 -0.74 -21.73 -2.06
N HIS A 250 -0.44 -22.39 -3.18
CA HIS A 250 0.82 -23.10 -3.36
C HIS A 250 2.02 -22.15 -3.47
N SER A 251 3.23 -22.65 -3.22
CA SER A 251 4.46 -21.87 -3.42
C SER A 251 4.79 -21.68 -4.90
N ARG A 252 4.30 -22.55 -5.75
CA ARG A 252 4.47 -22.47 -7.21
C ARG A 252 3.12 -22.28 -7.88
N GLN A 253 3.13 -21.69 -9.07
CA GLN A 253 1.94 -21.72 -9.94
C GLN A 253 1.69 -23.17 -10.37
N PRO A 254 0.51 -23.76 -10.10
CA PRO A 254 0.25 -25.18 -10.39
C PRO A 254 0.48 -25.59 -11.84
N GLU A 255 0.22 -24.66 -12.76
CA GLU A 255 0.36 -24.89 -14.20
C GLU A 255 1.79 -24.62 -14.74
N VAL A 256 2.72 -24.17 -13.87
CA VAL A 256 4.10 -23.85 -14.25
C VAL A 256 5.03 -24.64 -13.33
N GLN A 257 5.45 -25.81 -13.76
CA GLN A 257 6.39 -26.66 -13.01
C GLN A 257 7.84 -26.30 -13.34
N SER A 258 8.07 -25.79 -14.54
CA SER A 258 9.34 -25.25 -15.01
C SER A 258 9.12 -23.97 -15.83
N PRO A 259 10.13 -23.12 -16.04
CA PRO A 259 9.98 -21.89 -16.86
C PRO A 259 9.45 -22.15 -18.29
N GLU A 260 9.72 -23.32 -18.84
CA GLU A 260 9.31 -23.73 -20.19
C GLU A 260 7.80 -23.92 -20.33
N ASP A 261 7.07 -24.10 -19.21
CA ASP A 261 5.61 -24.21 -19.20
C ASP A 261 4.92 -22.84 -19.33
N LEU A 262 5.65 -21.77 -19.08
CA LEU A 262 5.08 -20.41 -19.00
C LEU A 262 4.49 -19.93 -20.33
N PRO A 263 5.16 -20.09 -21.49
CA PRO A 263 4.57 -19.71 -22.78
C PRO A 263 3.25 -20.42 -23.06
N VAL A 264 3.13 -21.68 -22.66
CA VAL A 264 1.90 -22.49 -22.84
C VAL A 264 0.76 -21.91 -21.99
N LEU A 265 1.04 -21.52 -20.74
CA LEU A 265 0.05 -20.88 -19.88
C LEU A 265 -0.38 -19.51 -20.42
N VAL A 266 0.58 -18.67 -20.84
CA VAL A 266 0.30 -17.33 -21.42
C VAL A 266 -0.61 -17.46 -22.64
N GLU A 267 -0.28 -18.35 -23.57
CA GLU A 267 -1.08 -18.59 -24.79
C GLU A 267 -2.48 -19.14 -24.47
N LYS A 268 -2.58 -20.08 -23.53
CA LYS A 268 -3.87 -20.57 -23.03
C LYS A 268 -4.74 -19.44 -22.48
N LEU A 269 -4.19 -18.56 -21.65
CA LEU A 269 -4.92 -17.44 -21.07
C LEU A 269 -5.33 -16.43 -22.15
N ARG A 270 -4.45 -16.13 -23.10
CA ARG A 270 -4.72 -15.25 -24.24
C ARG A 270 -5.88 -15.76 -25.07
N ASN A 271 -5.91 -17.05 -25.36
CA ASN A 271 -6.99 -17.68 -26.11
C ASN A 271 -8.32 -17.67 -25.34
N ILE A 272 -8.32 -17.96 -24.04
CA ILE A 272 -9.53 -17.95 -23.21
C ILE A 272 -10.13 -16.55 -23.14
N THR A 273 -9.31 -15.53 -22.95
CA THR A 273 -9.74 -14.13 -22.72
C THR A 273 -10.08 -13.38 -24.00
N GLY A 274 -9.67 -13.91 -25.16
CA GLY A 274 -9.85 -13.25 -26.46
C GLY A 274 -8.95 -12.03 -26.63
N GLY A 275 -7.73 -12.07 -26.04
CA GLY A 275 -6.65 -11.12 -26.31
C GLY A 275 -6.57 -9.91 -25.39
N VAL A 276 -7.08 -10.00 -24.15
CA VAL A 276 -6.76 -9.00 -23.11
C VAL A 276 -5.29 -9.14 -22.69
N PRO A 277 -4.66 -8.09 -22.11
CA PRO A 277 -3.28 -8.18 -21.65
C PRO A 277 -3.08 -9.31 -20.63
N ILE A 278 -2.05 -10.11 -20.85
CA ILE A 278 -1.61 -11.16 -19.92
C ILE A 278 -0.30 -10.68 -19.30
N GLY A 279 -0.28 -10.49 -18.00
CA GLY A 279 0.90 -10.07 -17.27
C GLY A 279 1.33 -11.06 -16.21
N ALA A 280 2.42 -10.72 -15.52
CA ALA A 280 2.97 -11.52 -14.43
C ALA A 280 3.37 -10.62 -13.27
N LYS A 281 3.16 -11.12 -12.03
CA LYS A 281 3.62 -10.48 -10.80
C LYS A 281 4.73 -11.27 -10.15
N ILE A 282 5.86 -10.61 -9.91
CA ILE A 282 7.04 -11.17 -9.24
C ILE A 282 7.54 -10.28 -8.10
N GLY A 283 8.22 -10.87 -7.14
CA GLY A 283 9.03 -10.16 -6.17
C GLY A 283 10.47 -10.03 -6.70
N ALA A 284 11.08 -8.87 -6.51
CA ALA A 284 12.46 -8.66 -6.96
C ALA A 284 13.46 -9.45 -6.12
N GLY A 285 14.24 -10.30 -6.76
CA GLY A 285 15.30 -11.11 -6.15
C GLY A 285 16.67 -10.90 -6.79
N LYS A 286 17.65 -11.68 -6.34
CA LYS A 286 19.01 -11.63 -6.87
C LYS A 286 19.06 -11.88 -8.39
N TYR A 287 18.24 -12.80 -8.87
CA TYR A 287 18.22 -13.26 -10.27
C TYR A 287 17.09 -12.60 -11.08
N LEU A 288 16.71 -11.38 -10.72
CA LEU A 288 15.63 -10.64 -11.36
C LEU A 288 15.68 -10.65 -12.89
N GLU A 289 16.87 -10.45 -13.46
CA GLU A 289 17.06 -10.40 -14.92
C GLU A 289 16.76 -11.75 -15.59
N LYS A 290 17.01 -12.86 -14.90
CA LYS A 290 16.63 -14.20 -15.40
C LYS A 290 15.14 -14.42 -15.36
N ASP A 291 14.48 -13.99 -14.29
CA ASP A 291 13.02 -14.04 -14.21
C ASP A 291 12.37 -13.19 -15.31
N LEU A 292 12.94 -12.00 -15.60
CA LEU A 292 12.49 -11.13 -16.68
C LEU A 292 12.68 -11.78 -18.07
N GLU A 293 13.81 -12.48 -18.28
CA GLU A 293 14.06 -13.23 -19.52
C GLU A 293 12.96 -14.26 -19.78
N TYR A 294 12.63 -15.09 -18.79
CA TYR A 294 11.54 -16.08 -18.92
C TYR A 294 10.18 -15.42 -19.16
N LEU A 295 9.88 -14.34 -18.46
CA LEU A 295 8.60 -13.63 -18.61
C LEU A 295 8.49 -12.99 -20.00
N CYS A 296 9.47 -12.23 -20.44
CA CYS A 296 9.43 -11.52 -21.72
C CYS A 296 9.40 -12.49 -22.89
N THR A 297 10.23 -13.56 -22.86
CA THR A 297 10.22 -14.59 -23.91
C THR A 297 8.93 -15.41 -23.95
N SER A 298 8.18 -15.47 -22.85
CA SER A 298 6.86 -16.11 -22.82
C SER A 298 5.76 -15.28 -23.47
N GLY A 299 6.02 -14.03 -23.83
CA GLY A 299 5.06 -13.15 -24.48
C GLY A 299 4.06 -12.50 -23.51
N VAL A 300 4.44 -12.24 -22.26
CA VAL A 300 3.61 -11.41 -21.36
C VAL A 300 3.55 -9.96 -21.84
N ASP A 301 2.42 -9.30 -21.63
CA ASP A 301 2.18 -7.93 -22.08
C ASP A 301 2.54 -6.89 -21.01
N PHE A 302 2.61 -7.29 -19.73
CA PHE A 302 3.06 -6.44 -18.63
C PHE A 302 3.67 -7.27 -17.50
N ILE A 303 4.58 -6.63 -16.75
CA ILE A 303 5.21 -7.23 -15.58
C ILE A 303 5.06 -6.28 -14.40
N SER A 304 4.50 -6.78 -13.30
CA SER A 304 4.46 -6.04 -12.03
C SER A 304 5.54 -6.54 -11.08
N ILE A 305 6.38 -5.63 -10.62
CA ILE A 305 7.51 -5.94 -9.75
C ILE A 305 7.28 -5.35 -8.37
N ASP A 306 7.29 -6.22 -7.35
CA ASP A 306 7.33 -5.80 -5.97
C ASP A 306 8.78 -5.75 -5.46
N GLY A 307 9.19 -4.59 -4.95
CA GLY A 307 10.42 -4.49 -4.15
C GLY A 307 10.26 -5.07 -2.75
N ALA A 308 11.38 -5.16 -2.02
CA ALA A 308 11.44 -5.71 -0.67
C ALA A 308 10.51 -5.01 0.32
N GLU A 309 10.24 -3.71 0.13
CA GLU A 309 9.36 -2.92 1.00
C GLU A 309 7.87 -3.18 0.76
N GLY A 310 7.51 -4.03 -0.18
CA GLY A 310 6.13 -4.44 -0.40
C GLY A 310 5.50 -4.99 0.87
N ALA A 311 4.18 -4.78 1.03
CA ALA A 311 3.44 -5.30 2.17
C ALA A 311 2.54 -6.47 1.74
N SER A 312 2.39 -7.46 2.64
CA SER A 312 1.44 -8.55 2.47
C SER A 312 0.81 -8.88 3.82
N LYS A 313 -0.53 -8.93 3.86
CA LYS A 313 -1.22 -9.36 5.07
C LYS A 313 -0.81 -10.79 5.43
N GLY A 314 -0.50 -11.01 6.70
CA GLY A 314 -0.16 -12.34 7.21
C GLY A 314 1.26 -12.81 6.86
N SER A 315 2.12 -11.95 6.37
CA SER A 315 3.51 -12.30 6.12
C SER A 315 4.33 -12.37 7.41
N PRO A 316 5.15 -13.41 7.60
CA PRO A 316 6.05 -13.47 8.75
C PRO A 316 7.18 -12.41 8.64
N PRO A 317 7.63 -11.88 9.79
CA PRO A 317 8.66 -10.84 9.84
C PRO A 317 9.92 -11.16 9.02
N ILE A 318 10.42 -12.38 9.08
CA ILE A 318 11.60 -12.82 8.33
C ILE A 318 11.48 -12.56 6.81
N LEU A 319 10.29 -12.81 6.22
CA LEU A 319 10.09 -12.60 4.78
C LEU A 319 9.97 -11.11 4.43
N GLN A 320 9.62 -10.27 5.40
CA GLN A 320 9.50 -8.83 5.21
C GLN A 320 10.83 -8.10 5.38
N ASP A 321 11.64 -8.57 6.33
CA ASP A 321 12.84 -7.84 6.76
C ASP A 321 14.11 -8.31 6.02
N ASP A 322 14.17 -9.60 5.62
CA ASP A 322 15.42 -10.26 5.22
C ASP A 322 15.41 -10.74 3.76
N PHE A 323 14.32 -10.54 3.02
CA PHE A 323 14.18 -11.03 1.64
C PHE A 323 13.86 -9.91 0.65
N GLY A 324 14.43 -10.02 -0.55
CA GLY A 324 14.12 -9.18 -1.69
C GLY A 324 15.15 -8.09 -1.98
N VAL A 325 14.93 -7.40 -3.09
CA VAL A 325 15.71 -6.25 -3.54
C VAL A 325 14.90 -4.98 -3.28
N PRO A 326 15.49 -3.92 -2.69
CA PRO A 326 14.80 -2.66 -2.48
C PRO A 326 14.13 -2.11 -3.75
N THR A 327 12.95 -1.54 -3.59
CA THR A 327 12.07 -1.09 -4.68
C THR A 327 12.78 -0.18 -5.69
N VAL A 328 13.60 0.74 -5.21
CA VAL A 328 14.35 1.67 -6.06
C VAL A 328 15.29 0.94 -7.03
N PHE A 329 16.01 -0.09 -6.55
CA PHE A 329 16.87 -0.91 -7.38
C PHE A 329 16.09 -1.91 -8.24
N ALA A 330 14.99 -2.45 -7.73
CA ALA A 330 14.14 -3.36 -8.48
C ALA A 330 13.59 -2.71 -9.75
N ILE A 331 13.07 -1.48 -9.63
CA ILE A 331 12.56 -0.72 -10.77
C ILE A 331 13.67 -0.43 -11.78
N HIS A 332 14.80 0.10 -11.30
CA HIS A 332 15.93 0.46 -12.17
C HIS A 332 16.46 -0.74 -12.94
N ARG A 333 16.77 -1.85 -12.25
CA ARG A 333 17.30 -3.08 -12.86
C ARG A 333 16.34 -3.65 -13.89
N ALA A 334 15.05 -3.72 -13.56
CA ALA A 334 14.04 -4.24 -14.47
C ALA A 334 13.89 -3.37 -15.72
N ALA A 335 13.76 -2.07 -15.55
CA ALA A 335 13.61 -1.12 -16.67
C ALA A 335 14.85 -1.12 -17.58
N GLN A 336 16.04 -1.19 -16.99
CA GLN A 336 17.30 -1.26 -17.73
C GLN A 336 17.39 -2.55 -18.54
N TRP A 337 17.05 -3.70 -17.92
CA TRP A 337 17.07 -4.99 -18.60
C TRP A 337 16.06 -5.05 -19.75
N ILE A 338 14.81 -4.64 -19.51
CA ILE A 338 13.73 -4.59 -20.52
C ILE A 338 14.16 -3.74 -21.71
N ARG A 339 14.75 -2.58 -21.47
CA ARG A 339 15.23 -1.67 -22.53
C ARG A 339 16.39 -2.28 -23.30
N ASN A 340 17.40 -2.78 -22.62
CA ASN A 340 18.63 -3.31 -23.24
C ASN A 340 18.37 -4.57 -24.07
N ASN A 341 17.30 -5.30 -23.79
CA ASN A 341 16.91 -6.51 -24.53
C ASN A 341 15.77 -6.27 -25.55
N GLY A 342 15.39 -5.01 -25.81
CA GLY A 342 14.45 -4.68 -26.88
C GLY A 342 12.96 -4.91 -26.54
N TYR A 343 12.59 -5.01 -25.26
CA TYR A 343 11.21 -5.24 -24.83
C TYR A 343 10.48 -3.95 -24.38
N ALA A 344 11.13 -2.77 -24.44
CA ALA A 344 10.55 -1.52 -23.90
C ALA A 344 9.21 -1.11 -24.53
N ASP A 345 9.01 -1.41 -25.81
CA ASP A 345 7.75 -1.14 -26.51
C ASP A 345 6.76 -2.31 -26.46
N GLN A 346 7.18 -3.46 -25.95
CA GLN A 346 6.39 -4.68 -25.93
C GLN A 346 5.77 -4.97 -24.56
N VAL A 347 6.51 -4.70 -23.49
CA VAL A 347 6.13 -5.05 -22.12
C VAL A 347 6.01 -3.79 -21.27
N SER A 348 4.85 -3.59 -20.64
CA SER A 348 4.64 -2.52 -19.67
C SER A 348 5.20 -2.92 -18.30
N LEU A 349 6.03 -2.07 -17.69
CA LEU A 349 6.59 -2.26 -16.36
C LEU A 349 5.75 -1.54 -15.29
N ILE A 350 5.21 -2.29 -14.34
CA ILE A 350 4.40 -1.77 -13.23
C ILE A 350 5.22 -1.87 -11.94
N ALA A 351 5.51 -0.72 -11.31
CA ALA A 351 6.23 -0.68 -10.05
C ALA A 351 5.30 -0.89 -8.86
N SER A 352 5.77 -1.64 -7.87
CA SER A 352 5.08 -1.89 -6.61
C SER A 352 6.10 -2.05 -5.46
N GLY A 353 5.68 -1.78 -4.23
CA GLY A 353 6.52 -1.86 -3.05
C GLY A 353 6.68 -0.50 -2.35
N LYS A 354 5.79 -0.21 -1.40
CA LYS A 354 5.81 1.00 -0.55
C LYS A 354 5.79 2.32 -1.35
N ILE A 355 5.02 2.38 -2.43
CA ILE A 355 4.78 3.62 -3.18
C ILE A 355 3.61 4.35 -2.51
N ARG A 356 3.83 5.59 -2.04
CA ARG A 356 2.93 6.29 -1.11
C ARG A 356 2.53 7.68 -1.58
N THR A 357 3.36 8.34 -2.39
CA THR A 357 3.19 9.74 -2.75
C THR A 357 3.25 9.96 -4.26
N PRO A 358 2.66 11.05 -4.78
CA PRO A 358 2.78 11.43 -6.18
C PRO A 358 4.24 11.55 -6.65
N GLY A 359 5.11 12.09 -5.78
CA GLY A 359 6.54 12.21 -6.07
C GLY A 359 7.24 10.84 -6.22
N GLU A 360 6.88 9.84 -5.44
CA GLU A 360 7.42 8.47 -5.60
C GLU A 360 6.93 7.83 -6.91
N ILE A 361 5.69 8.08 -7.32
CA ILE A 361 5.15 7.61 -8.61
C ILE A 361 5.94 8.23 -9.77
N LEU A 362 6.17 9.54 -9.71
CA LEU A 362 6.93 10.24 -10.73
C LEU A 362 8.40 9.78 -10.78
N LYS A 363 9.03 9.50 -9.63
CA LYS A 363 10.37 8.91 -9.55
C LYS A 363 10.43 7.48 -10.08
N ALA A 364 9.40 6.66 -9.81
CA ALA A 364 9.30 5.33 -10.40
C ALA A 364 9.23 5.39 -11.93
N LYS A 365 8.49 6.37 -12.49
CA LYS A 365 8.49 6.67 -13.92
C LYS A 365 9.88 7.05 -14.42
N ALA A 366 10.53 7.97 -13.75
CA ALA A 366 11.87 8.42 -14.13
C ALA A 366 12.88 7.25 -14.16
N LEU A 367 12.75 6.27 -13.25
CA LEU A 367 13.52 5.03 -13.26
C LEU A 367 13.11 4.04 -14.35
N GLY A 368 11.95 4.24 -15.00
CA GLY A 368 11.50 3.48 -16.17
C GLY A 368 10.24 2.65 -15.99
N ALA A 369 9.49 2.79 -14.89
CA ALA A 369 8.17 2.19 -14.77
C ALA A 369 7.13 2.92 -15.63
N ASP A 370 6.15 2.19 -16.17
CA ASP A 370 5.02 2.79 -16.91
C ASP A 370 3.88 3.20 -15.98
N ALA A 371 3.64 2.45 -14.91
CA ALA A 371 2.62 2.75 -13.91
C ALA A 371 3.03 2.19 -12.54
N CYS A 372 2.26 2.53 -11.49
CA CYS A 372 2.49 2.10 -10.14
C CYS A 372 1.25 1.44 -9.52
N TYR A 373 1.45 0.36 -8.78
CA TYR A 373 0.46 -0.18 -7.85
C TYR A 373 0.56 0.52 -6.50
N ILE A 374 -0.59 0.93 -5.95
CA ILE A 374 -0.72 1.42 -4.59
C ILE A 374 -1.59 0.46 -3.76
N GLY A 375 -1.11 0.03 -2.59
CA GLY A 375 -1.82 -0.87 -1.68
C GLY A 375 -2.26 -0.15 -0.40
N SER A 376 -1.37 -0.09 0.58
CA SER A 376 -1.67 0.47 1.91
C SER A 376 -2.24 1.88 1.84
N ILE A 377 -1.69 2.75 0.99
CA ILE A 377 -2.17 4.13 0.87
C ILE A 377 -3.59 4.19 0.29
N ALA A 378 -3.96 3.27 -0.60
CA ALA A 378 -5.34 3.15 -1.08
C ALA A 378 -6.30 2.73 0.04
N LEU A 379 -5.85 1.87 0.97
CA LEU A 379 -6.62 1.50 2.16
C LEU A 379 -6.80 2.67 3.13
N PHE A 380 -5.78 3.52 3.29
CA PHE A 380 -5.93 4.78 4.02
C PHE A 380 -6.97 5.69 3.37
N ALA A 381 -6.85 5.92 2.07
CA ALA A 381 -7.75 6.80 1.33
C ALA A 381 -9.20 6.32 1.39
N VAL A 382 -9.45 5.03 1.14
CA VAL A 382 -10.81 4.45 1.14
C VAL A 382 -11.46 4.43 2.54
N SER A 383 -10.66 4.41 3.60
CA SER A 383 -11.14 4.38 4.98
C SER A 383 -11.17 5.76 5.65
N HIS A 384 -10.58 6.79 5.03
CA HIS A 384 -10.47 8.14 5.59
C HIS A 384 -11.77 8.68 6.22
N PRO A 385 -12.95 8.63 5.57
CA PRO A 385 -14.17 9.21 6.13
C PRO A 385 -14.74 8.43 7.34
N GLN A 386 -14.08 7.35 7.74
CA GLN A 386 -14.52 6.44 8.80
C GLN A 386 -13.46 6.17 9.86
N LEU A 387 -12.33 6.89 9.84
CA LEU A 387 -11.20 6.71 10.76
C LEU A 387 -11.59 6.81 12.24
N ASN A 388 -12.59 7.63 12.58
CA ASN A 388 -13.07 7.77 13.97
C ASN A 388 -13.61 6.47 14.57
N LYS A 389 -13.94 5.47 13.74
CA LYS A 389 -14.40 4.16 14.19
C LYS A 389 -13.26 3.17 14.40
N ALA A 390 -12.08 3.47 13.87
CA ALA A 390 -10.99 2.50 13.73
C ALA A 390 -9.66 2.96 14.33
N LEU A 391 -9.68 3.99 15.18
CA LEU A 391 -8.47 4.42 15.89
C LEU A 391 -7.85 3.26 16.71
N PRO A 392 -6.53 3.25 16.80
CA PRO A 392 -5.52 4.26 16.42
C PRO A 392 -4.64 3.87 15.22
N PHE A 393 -5.08 3.38 14.12
CA PHE A 393 -4.26 2.56 13.27
C PHE A 393 -4.11 2.77 11.81
N GLU A 394 -3.03 2.28 11.27
CA GLU A 394 -2.49 2.30 9.93
C GLU A 394 -2.61 0.94 9.22
N PRO A 395 -3.23 0.85 8.06
CA PRO A 395 -4.55 1.37 7.75
C PRO A 395 -5.51 0.79 8.76
N PRO A 396 -6.70 1.31 8.95
CA PRO A 396 -7.56 0.84 10.04
C PRO A 396 -7.96 -0.62 9.86
N THR A 397 -7.06 -1.51 10.32
CA THR A 397 -7.17 -2.97 10.18
C THR A 397 -8.47 -3.51 10.76
N THR A 398 -9.00 -2.83 11.79
CA THR A 398 -10.31 -3.14 12.41
C THR A 398 -11.52 -2.78 11.53
N LEU A 399 -11.31 -2.02 10.46
CA LEU A 399 -12.35 -1.62 9.51
C LEU A 399 -12.26 -2.35 8.17
N VAL A 400 -11.02 -2.53 7.64
CA VAL A 400 -10.85 -2.98 6.25
C VAL A 400 -10.68 -4.49 6.09
N TRP A 401 -10.19 -5.20 7.14
CA TRP A 401 -9.98 -6.64 7.04
C TRP A 401 -11.28 -7.43 7.03
N TYR A 402 -11.25 -8.59 6.40
CA TYR A 402 -12.35 -9.53 6.41
C TYR A 402 -12.72 -9.90 7.85
N LYS A 403 -14.00 -9.73 8.22
CA LYS A 403 -14.52 -9.94 9.59
C LYS A 403 -13.80 -9.16 10.68
N ALA A 404 -13.15 -8.06 10.36
CA ALA A 404 -12.66 -7.14 11.38
C ALA A 404 -13.84 -6.53 12.15
N HIS A 405 -13.54 -6.03 13.36
CA HIS A 405 -14.55 -5.60 14.33
C HIS A 405 -15.59 -4.60 13.77
N TYR A 406 -15.14 -3.69 12.89
CA TYR A 406 -15.99 -2.66 12.27
C TYR A 406 -16.22 -2.87 10.77
N SER A 407 -15.85 -4.02 10.21
CA SER A 407 -15.93 -4.23 8.76
C SER A 407 -17.37 -4.14 8.21
N SER A 408 -18.38 -4.54 9.00
CA SER A 408 -19.80 -4.41 8.65
C SER A 408 -20.30 -2.96 8.59
N ASP A 409 -19.60 -2.04 9.26
CA ASP A 409 -19.96 -0.62 9.33
C ASP A 409 -19.37 0.20 8.20
N PHE A 410 -18.60 -0.43 7.31
CA PHE A 410 -17.91 0.25 6.22
C PHE A 410 -18.91 0.81 5.21
N ASN A 411 -18.83 2.10 4.94
CA ASN A 411 -19.66 2.77 3.94
C ASN A 411 -18.97 2.79 2.59
N ILE A 412 -19.46 1.97 1.66
CA ILE A 412 -18.91 1.78 0.32
C ILE A 412 -18.85 3.10 -0.45
N GLN A 413 -19.94 3.88 -0.45
CA GLN A 413 -20.02 5.10 -1.25
C GLN A 413 -19.03 6.16 -0.76
N LYS A 414 -19.03 6.44 0.54
CA LYS A 414 -18.09 7.40 1.14
C LYS A 414 -16.63 6.98 0.94
N GLY A 415 -16.36 5.66 1.05
CA GLY A 415 -15.02 5.13 0.80
C GLY A 415 -14.58 5.33 -0.66
N ALA A 416 -15.44 5.04 -1.62
CA ALA A 416 -15.18 5.21 -3.03
C ALA A 416 -14.93 6.69 -3.41
N GLU A 417 -15.76 7.60 -2.90
CA GLU A 417 -15.60 9.05 -3.10
C GLU A 417 -14.27 9.56 -2.52
N SER A 418 -13.92 9.13 -1.31
CA SER A 418 -12.66 9.51 -0.66
C SER A 418 -11.44 9.00 -1.43
N LEU A 419 -11.49 7.77 -1.94
CA LEU A 419 -10.43 7.22 -2.79
C LEU A 419 -10.32 8.01 -4.10
N ASN A 420 -11.43 8.31 -4.76
CA ASN A 420 -11.43 9.10 -5.98
C ASN A 420 -10.81 10.49 -5.75
N ASN A 421 -11.20 11.19 -4.69
CA ASN A 421 -10.64 12.50 -4.34
C ASN A 421 -9.11 12.42 -4.11
N PHE A 422 -8.64 11.38 -3.41
CA PHE A 422 -7.22 11.14 -3.22
C PHE A 422 -6.49 10.94 -4.54
N LEU A 423 -7.03 10.13 -5.44
CA LEU A 423 -6.43 9.82 -6.75
C LEU A 423 -6.38 11.04 -7.66
N GLU A 424 -7.46 11.81 -7.73
CA GLU A 424 -7.49 13.06 -8.51
C GLU A 424 -6.49 14.09 -7.95
N ALA A 425 -6.38 14.24 -6.64
CA ALA A 425 -5.37 15.10 -6.00
C ALA A 425 -3.94 14.64 -6.36
N CYS A 426 -3.66 13.35 -6.29
CA CYS A 426 -2.38 12.78 -6.70
C CYS A 426 -2.07 13.10 -8.18
N ASN A 427 -3.06 13.01 -9.05
CA ASN A 427 -2.88 13.30 -10.48
C ASN A 427 -2.57 14.77 -10.75
N LEU A 428 -3.20 15.70 -10.02
CA LEU A 428 -2.88 17.11 -10.08
C LEU A 428 -1.43 17.40 -9.66
N GLU A 429 -0.97 16.78 -8.56
CA GLU A 429 0.42 16.93 -8.10
C GLU A 429 1.43 16.30 -9.08
N ILE A 430 1.11 15.17 -9.71
CA ILE A 430 1.93 14.56 -10.77
C ILE A 430 2.04 15.52 -11.96
N ALA A 431 0.92 16.13 -12.38
CA ALA A 431 0.91 17.09 -13.48
C ALA A 431 1.77 18.32 -13.17
N ASP A 432 1.70 18.85 -11.95
CA ASP A 432 2.54 19.98 -11.53
C ASP A 432 4.03 19.57 -11.45
N GLY A 433 4.34 18.35 -11.01
CA GLY A 433 5.68 17.81 -11.06
C GLY A 433 6.23 17.75 -12.50
N ILE A 434 5.42 17.30 -13.46
CA ILE A 434 5.78 17.27 -14.89
C ILE A 434 6.03 18.67 -15.43
N ARG A 435 5.20 19.66 -15.08
CA ARG A 435 5.41 21.08 -15.44
C ARG A 435 6.73 21.63 -14.92
N ALA A 436 7.05 21.31 -13.66
CA ALA A 436 8.29 21.73 -13.02
C ALA A 436 9.55 21.14 -13.68
N LEU A 437 9.40 20.08 -14.48
CA LEU A 437 10.46 19.50 -15.31
C LEU A 437 10.53 20.10 -16.73
N GLY A 438 9.64 21.01 -17.08
CA GLY A 438 9.54 21.56 -18.44
C GLY A 438 8.95 20.58 -19.46
N LYS A 439 8.10 19.64 -18.99
CA LYS A 439 7.51 18.58 -19.82
C LYS A 439 5.99 18.69 -19.87
N THR A 440 5.40 18.04 -20.86
CA THR A 440 3.95 18.10 -21.13
C THR A 440 3.26 16.75 -20.97
N SER A 441 4.02 15.67 -20.74
CA SER A 441 3.42 14.35 -20.53
C SER A 441 4.24 13.49 -19.56
N PHE A 442 3.54 12.57 -18.88
CA PHE A 442 4.16 11.56 -18.02
C PHE A 442 5.15 10.67 -18.79
N ALA A 443 4.85 10.40 -20.06
CA ALA A 443 5.71 9.59 -20.92
C ALA A 443 7.12 10.19 -21.12
N GLN A 444 7.24 11.53 -21.08
CA GLN A 444 8.52 12.24 -21.28
C GLN A 444 9.45 12.18 -20.07
N VAL A 445 8.92 11.86 -18.87
CA VAL A 445 9.72 11.79 -17.64
C VAL A 445 10.68 10.62 -17.70
N ASN A 446 11.95 10.87 -17.45
CA ASN A 446 13.02 9.87 -17.56
C ASN A 446 14.17 10.10 -16.55
N ARG A 447 15.21 9.29 -16.60
CA ARG A 447 16.35 9.31 -15.66
C ARG A 447 17.10 10.62 -15.61
N ASP A 448 17.16 11.35 -16.71
CA ASP A 448 17.91 12.62 -16.80
C ASP A 448 17.23 13.72 -15.94
N ASP A 449 16.02 13.49 -15.52
CA ASP A 449 15.29 14.36 -14.58
C ASP A 449 15.70 14.17 -13.12
N LEU A 450 16.50 13.13 -12.82
CA LEU A 450 16.82 12.73 -11.45
C LEU A 450 18.22 13.14 -11.03
N ILE A 451 18.35 13.49 -9.75
CA ILE A 451 19.60 13.60 -9.00
C ILE A 451 19.49 12.77 -7.72
N ALA A 452 20.60 12.21 -7.25
CA ALA A 452 20.62 11.42 -6.02
C ALA A 452 21.22 12.22 -4.86
N ILE A 453 20.69 11.99 -3.65
CA ILE A 453 21.20 12.56 -2.38
C ILE A 453 21.81 11.50 -1.46
N ASP A 454 21.92 10.27 -1.93
CA ASP A 454 22.54 9.12 -1.25
C ASP A 454 23.42 8.36 -2.22
N GLU A 455 24.68 8.09 -1.85
CA GLU A 455 25.65 7.45 -2.71
C GLU A 455 25.29 6.02 -3.11
N THR A 456 24.63 5.26 -2.22
CA THR A 456 24.24 3.88 -2.51
C THR A 456 23.20 3.85 -3.63
N VAL A 457 22.22 4.76 -3.57
CA VAL A 457 21.20 4.89 -4.61
C VAL A 457 21.79 5.48 -5.88
N ALA A 458 22.68 6.47 -5.78
CA ALA A 458 23.37 7.05 -6.92
C ALA A 458 24.10 5.96 -7.74
N ARG A 459 24.94 5.17 -7.09
CA ARG A 459 25.69 4.08 -7.73
C ARG A 459 24.79 2.94 -8.21
N GLY A 460 23.80 2.55 -7.40
CA GLY A 460 22.91 1.43 -7.70
C GLY A 460 21.92 1.70 -8.83
N CYS A 461 21.61 2.98 -9.10
CA CYS A 461 20.70 3.41 -10.17
C CYS A 461 21.40 4.19 -11.30
N ASP A 462 22.71 4.39 -11.20
CA ASP A 462 23.51 5.18 -12.16
C ASP A 462 22.89 6.58 -12.35
N ILE A 463 22.66 7.28 -11.24
CA ILE A 463 22.10 8.64 -11.17
C ILE A 463 23.18 9.57 -10.59
N PRO A 464 23.40 10.77 -11.19
CA PRO A 464 24.41 11.69 -10.67
C PRO A 464 24.06 12.20 -9.27
N MET A 465 25.07 12.37 -8.43
CA MET A 465 24.89 12.98 -7.11
C MET A 465 24.58 14.47 -7.24
N ALA A 466 23.73 14.98 -6.36
CA ALA A 466 23.30 16.37 -6.36
C ALA A 466 24.42 17.40 -6.23
N TYR A 467 25.59 17.00 -5.71
CA TYR A 467 26.77 17.85 -5.57
C TYR A 467 27.73 17.76 -6.77
N VAL A 468 27.47 16.92 -7.76
CA VAL A 468 28.29 16.80 -8.98
C VAL A 468 27.76 17.81 -10.00
N PRO A 469 28.59 18.78 -10.45
CA PRO A 469 28.17 19.69 -11.53
C PRO A 469 27.96 18.93 -12.83
N CYS A 470 26.98 19.39 -13.63
CA CYS A 470 26.69 18.87 -14.97
C CYS A 470 27.66 19.42 -16.01
#